data_79f57ab9aea2727c6600ab8508d7ce9c
#
_entry.id   79f57ab9aea2727c6600ab8508d7ce9c
#
_cell.length_a   1.000
_cell.length_b   1.000
_cell.length_c   1.000
_cell.angle_alpha   90.00
_cell.angle_beta   90.00
_cell.angle_gamma   90.00
#
_symmetry.space_group_name_H-M   'P 1'
#
loop_
_entity.id
_entity.type
_entity.pdbx_description
1 polymer ?
#
loop_
_entity_poly.entity_id
_entity_poly.type
_entity_poly.pdbx_seq_one_letter_code
_entity_poly.pdbx_strand_id
1 'polypeptide(L)'
;AGKGTPPVLSADTEKIDLKGRTLLPAFIDPHSHISACASKFLQLDLENCKTNEKIEKAIAQFISENKTPCGEWVFASGYDHTRVEGKRLTAELLDRAAPDNPLVVQYQSGHMGIFNSAAMKLLGVAADTKPLEGGVIERNADGAPTGYMEETDFVTRLQSVPMPDGKKLLGAFDRAQELYFSNGIVMMQEGLGVKELLPLYQGIAAAGRLKADVVIYPDLAAYEAYAEAIPARLSCGSGSLKLGGVKLISDGSPQGRTAWMRTPYLDESGRPESDGYCGYPSVSQETLENAVRFATKKKLQLLVHCNGDRAAEKFIEAEINYGDPATRPVMIHAQLLGTDQLDALKRAAIIPSFFVAHVLHWGDVHIKNFGFERASSISPLRSALKKDILFTLHQDSPVIRPDMTETIWCAVERKT
;
A
#
# COMPACT_ATOMS: atom_id res chain seq x y z
N ALA A 1 28.20 17.71 5.23
CA ALA A 1 28.47 18.52 6.41
C ALA A 1 29.90 18.24 6.88
N GLY A 2 30.79 19.23 6.79
CA GLY A 2 32.17 19.13 7.24
C GLY A 2 32.35 19.79 8.60
N LYS A 3 33.12 19.16 9.50
CA LYS A 3 33.70 19.85 10.64
C LYS A 3 35.00 20.50 10.14
N GLY A 4 35.04 21.82 10.07
CA GLY A 4 36.24 22.55 9.66
C GLY A 4 35.98 24.02 9.37
N THR A 5 37.03 24.78 9.09
CA THR A 5 36.89 26.16 8.62
C THR A 5 36.18 26.18 7.30
N PRO A 6 35.10 26.97 7.14
CA PRO A 6 34.40 27.06 5.84
C PRO A 6 35.38 27.52 4.76
N PRO A 7 35.20 27.09 3.49
CA PRO A 7 36.00 27.60 2.41
C PRO A 7 35.82 29.13 2.29
N VAL A 8 36.85 29.79 1.76
CA VAL A 8 36.75 31.24 1.49
C VAL A 8 35.62 31.46 0.50
N LEU A 9 34.59 32.18 0.93
CA LEU A 9 33.38 32.45 0.16
C LEU A 9 33.58 33.73 -0.68
N SER A 10 33.03 33.76 -1.90
CA SER A 10 32.97 34.97 -2.70
C SER A 10 32.05 36.02 -2.06
N ALA A 11 32.19 37.27 -2.43
CA ALA A 11 31.34 38.36 -1.91
C ALA A 11 29.83 38.14 -2.22
N ASP A 12 29.56 37.42 -3.32
CA ASP A 12 28.19 37.14 -3.82
C ASP A 12 27.59 35.85 -3.25
N THR A 13 28.26 35.20 -2.29
CA THR A 13 27.75 33.99 -1.69
C THR A 13 26.63 34.29 -0.70
N GLU A 14 25.44 33.79 -1.00
CA GLU A 14 24.31 33.85 -0.08
C GLU A 14 24.54 32.94 1.14
N LYS A 15 24.34 33.48 2.33
CA LYS A 15 24.45 32.74 3.59
C LYS A 15 23.06 32.56 4.18
N ILE A 16 22.66 31.30 4.37
CA ILE A 16 21.39 30.96 5.00
C ILE A 16 21.67 30.42 6.42
N ASP A 17 21.20 31.16 7.43
CA ASP A 17 21.25 30.70 8.83
C ASP A 17 20.12 29.69 9.06
N LEU A 18 20.48 28.45 9.33
CA LEU A 18 19.53 27.38 9.63
C LEU A 18 18.92 27.45 11.03
N LYS A 19 19.38 28.40 11.88
CA LYS A 19 18.88 28.59 13.27
C LYS A 19 18.84 27.28 14.06
N GLY A 20 19.89 26.47 13.97
CA GLY A 20 20.02 25.17 14.64
C GLY A 20 19.26 24.03 13.96
N ARG A 21 18.60 24.23 12.82
CA ARG A 21 17.95 23.17 12.05
C ARG A 21 18.95 22.35 11.25
N THR A 22 18.58 21.13 10.93
CA THR A 22 19.38 20.24 10.08
C THR A 22 18.95 20.38 8.63
N LEU A 23 19.93 20.51 7.72
CA LEU A 23 19.71 20.42 6.27
C LEU A 23 19.92 19.00 5.83
N LEU A 24 18.93 18.42 5.17
CA LEU A 24 18.98 17.10 4.55
C LEU A 24 18.74 17.22 3.05
N PRO A 25 19.24 16.28 2.22
CA PRO A 25 18.74 16.12 0.86
C PRO A 25 17.23 15.89 0.88
N ALA A 26 16.52 16.34 -0.15
CA ALA A 26 15.12 16.00 -0.33
C ALA A 26 14.96 14.47 -0.47
N PHE A 27 13.80 13.96 -0.02
CA PHE A 27 13.54 12.53 -0.02
C PHE A 27 13.01 12.04 -1.37
N ILE A 28 13.36 10.79 -1.67
CA ILE A 28 12.77 9.98 -2.73
C ILE A 28 11.92 8.93 -2.01
N ASP A 29 10.63 8.89 -2.32
CA ASP A 29 9.75 7.86 -1.77
C ASP A 29 9.91 6.57 -2.58
N PRO A 30 10.41 5.49 -1.96
CA PRO A 30 10.67 4.24 -2.68
C PRO A 30 9.43 3.37 -2.87
N HIS A 31 8.32 3.63 -2.14
CA HIS A 31 7.06 2.95 -2.34
C HIS A 31 5.88 3.67 -1.71
N SER A 32 4.95 4.09 -2.54
CA SER A 32 3.63 4.61 -2.17
C SER A 32 2.66 4.56 -3.36
N HIS A 33 1.43 5.04 -3.15
CA HIS A 33 0.34 5.07 -4.13
C HIS A 33 -0.20 6.49 -4.22
N ILE A 34 0.44 7.35 -5.02
CA ILE A 34 0.06 8.77 -5.10
C ILE A 34 -1.36 8.98 -5.59
N SER A 35 -1.88 8.15 -6.50
CA SER A 35 -3.28 8.21 -6.97
C SER A 35 -4.26 7.86 -5.85
N ALA A 36 -3.95 6.84 -5.04
CA ALA A 36 -4.74 6.49 -3.87
C ALA A 36 -4.69 7.59 -2.80
N CYS A 37 -3.51 8.20 -2.60
CA CYS A 37 -3.36 9.36 -1.72
C CYS A 37 -4.21 10.55 -2.20
N ALA A 38 -4.25 10.82 -3.51
CA ALA A 38 -5.14 11.82 -4.10
C ALA A 38 -6.62 11.45 -3.88
N SER A 39 -7.00 10.22 -4.14
CA SER A 39 -8.37 9.74 -3.96
C SER A 39 -8.87 9.88 -2.51
N LYS A 40 -7.98 9.69 -1.52
CA LYS A 40 -8.31 9.87 -0.09
C LYS A 40 -8.84 11.28 0.22
N PHE A 41 -8.43 12.30 -0.52
CA PHE A 41 -8.98 13.66 -0.36
C PHE A 41 -10.42 13.84 -0.85
N LEU A 42 -10.97 12.86 -1.54
CA LEU A 42 -12.35 12.83 -2.04
C LEU A 42 -13.24 11.84 -1.25
N GLN A 43 -12.68 11.18 -0.27
CA GLN A 43 -13.33 10.15 0.54
C GLN A 43 -13.60 10.63 1.95
N LEU A 44 -14.55 9.99 2.64
CA LEU A 44 -14.73 10.14 4.07
C LEU A 44 -13.56 9.45 4.81
N ASP A 45 -12.86 10.20 5.64
CA ASP A 45 -11.80 9.65 6.50
C ASP A 45 -12.39 9.17 7.83
N LEU A 46 -12.24 7.87 8.12
CA LEU A 46 -12.72 7.20 9.33
C LEU A 46 -11.61 6.96 10.37
N GLU A 47 -10.36 7.38 10.14
CA GLU A 47 -9.21 7.08 11.01
C GLU A 47 -9.46 7.45 12.48
N ASN A 48 -10.23 8.52 12.73
CA ASN A 48 -10.54 8.99 14.07
C ASN A 48 -11.85 8.43 14.64
N CYS A 49 -12.57 7.59 13.90
CA CYS A 49 -13.79 6.95 14.37
C CYS A 49 -13.46 5.70 15.18
N LYS A 50 -13.71 5.73 16.49
CA LYS A 50 -13.35 4.63 17.42
C LYS A 50 -14.51 3.71 17.77
N THR A 51 -15.75 3.99 17.32
CA THR A 51 -16.92 3.15 17.53
C THR A 51 -17.79 3.11 16.28
N ASN A 52 -18.61 2.05 16.16
CA ASN A 52 -19.52 1.88 15.03
C ASN A 52 -20.55 3.01 14.94
N GLU A 53 -21.04 3.53 16.05
CA GLU A 53 -21.99 4.64 16.07
C GLU A 53 -21.37 5.93 15.52
N LYS A 54 -20.08 6.19 15.81
CA LYS A 54 -19.37 7.33 15.22
C LYS A 54 -19.17 7.17 13.73
N ILE A 55 -18.91 5.94 13.26
CA ILE A 55 -18.77 5.63 11.83
C ILE A 55 -20.09 5.86 11.10
N GLU A 56 -21.21 5.29 11.62
CA GLU A 56 -22.54 5.46 11.06
C GLU A 56 -22.91 6.95 10.94
N LYS A 57 -22.70 7.71 12.02
CA LYS A 57 -22.96 9.15 12.04
C LYS A 57 -22.08 9.92 11.05
N ALA A 58 -20.78 9.61 10.96
CA ALA A 58 -19.86 10.26 10.04
C ALA A 58 -20.24 10.03 8.57
N ILE A 59 -20.67 8.81 8.22
CA ILE A 59 -21.15 8.47 6.87
C ILE A 59 -22.41 9.27 6.53
N ALA A 60 -23.42 9.26 7.39
CA ALA A 60 -24.67 10.00 7.19
C ALA A 60 -24.42 11.52 7.07
N GLN A 61 -23.56 12.06 7.90
CA GLN A 61 -23.15 13.47 7.86
C GLN A 61 -22.43 13.81 6.55
N PHE A 62 -21.48 12.98 6.11
CA PHE A 62 -20.74 13.17 4.85
C PHE A 62 -21.69 13.21 3.65
N ILE A 63 -22.66 12.29 3.57
CA ILE A 63 -23.67 12.24 2.51
C ILE A 63 -24.49 13.54 2.50
N SER A 64 -24.94 13.99 3.67
CA SER A 64 -25.76 15.20 3.83
C SER A 64 -24.98 16.47 3.47
N GLU A 65 -23.77 16.64 3.97
CA GLU A 65 -22.94 17.83 3.75
C GLU A 65 -22.51 17.98 2.29
N ASN A 66 -22.16 16.86 1.65
CA ASN A 66 -21.78 16.83 0.24
C ASN A 66 -23.00 16.82 -0.70
N LYS A 67 -24.22 16.73 -0.16
CA LYS A 67 -25.47 16.62 -0.93
C LYS A 67 -25.37 15.50 -1.98
N THR A 68 -24.80 14.36 -1.56
CA THR A 68 -24.55 13.22 -2.44
C THR A 68 -25.89 12.71 -3.01
N PRO A 69 -26.11 12.71 -4.32
CA PRO A 69 -27.34 12.24 -4.91
C PRO A 69 -27.61 10.77 -4.60
N CYS A 70 -28.90 10.39 -4.52
CA CYS A 70 -29.31 9.01 -4.42
C CYS A 70 -28.71 8.19 -5.58
N GLY A 71 -28.14 7.02 -5.27
CA GLY A 71 -27.47 6.14 -6.23
C GLY A 71 -26.02 6.51 -6.56
N GLU A 72 -25.52 7.66 -6.15
CA GLU A 72 -24.09 7.96 -6.24
C GLU A 72 -23.29 7.17 -5.20
N TRP A 73 -22.09 6.72 -5.63
CA TRP A 73 -21.17 6.01 -4.76
C TRP A 73 -20.59 6.87 -3.64
N VAL A 74 -20.55 6.30 -2.46
CA VAL A 74 -19.88 6.87 -1.29
C VAL A 74 -18.66 6.03 -0.97
N PHE A 75 -17.52 6.71 -0.74
CA PHE A 75 -16.27 6.09 -0.37
C PHE A 75 -15.86 6.53 1.01
N ALA A 76 -15.53 5.59 1.87
CA ALA A 76 -14.91 5.85 3.15
C ALA A 76 -13.62 5.01 3.27
N SER A 77 -12.60 5.56 3.89
CA SER A 77 -11.30 4.91 4.08
C SER A 77 -10.78 5.17 5.49
N GLY A 78 -9.67 4.52 5.85
CA GLY A 78 -9.06 4.71 7.17
C GLY A 78 -9.71 3.90 8.29
N TYR A 79 -10.60 2.95 7.97
CA TYR A 79 -11.16 2.04 8.98
C TYR A 79 -10.10 1.04 9.42
N ASP A 80 -9.80 1.05 10.73
CA ASP A 80 -8.89 0.08 11.34
C ASP A 80 -9.64 -0.71 12.42
N HIS A 81 -10.02 -1.95 12.09
CA HIS A 81 -10.76 -2.83 12.99
C HIS A 81 -10.00 -3.16 14.29
N THR A 82 -8.67 -2.97 14.31
CA THR A 82 -7.85 -3.19 15.51
C THR A 82 -7.94 -2.02 16.50
N ARG A 83 -8.48 -0.88 16.06
CA ARG A 83 -8.62 0.38 16.83
C ARG A 83 -10.06 0.78 17.10
N VAL A 84 -11.03 0.09 16.50
CA VAL A 84 -12.46 0.35 16.68
C VAL A 84 -13.02 -0.59 17.74
N GLU A 85 -13.70 -0.03 18.73
CA GLU A 85 -14.33 -0.79 19.81
C GLU A 85 -15.61 -1.47 19.32
N GLY A 86 -15.85 -2.70 19.81
CA GLY A 86 -17.06 -3.45 19.53
C GLY A 86 -16.92 -4.47 18.40
N LYS A 87 -18.04 -4.78 17.76
CA LYS A 87 -18.07 -5.74 16.64
C LYS A 87 -17.56 -5.10 15.35
N ARG A 88 -16.98 -5.93 14.47
CA ARG A 88 -16.60 -5.50 13.13
C ARG A 88 -17.81 -4.91 12.38
N LEU A 89 -17.58 -3.94 11.49
CA LEU A 89 -18.59 -3.39 10.60
C LEU A 89 -19.25 -4.49 9.75
N THR A 90 -20.54 -4.31 9.48
CA THR A 90 -21.32 -5.20 8.60
C THR A 90 -22.03 -4.39 7.53
N ALA A 91 -22.44 -5.05 6.44
CA ALA A 91 -23.27 -4.43 5.40
C ALA A 91 -24.54 -3.79 5.98
N GLU A 92 -25.18 -4.45 6.96
CA GLU A 92 -26.42 -3.95 7.60
C GLU A 92 -26.22 -2.60 8.31
N LEU A 93 -25.07 -2.42 8.98
CA LEU A 93 -24.75 -1.12 9.59
C LEU A 93 -24.55 -0.05 8.51
N LEU A 94 -23.85 -0.41 7.44
CA LEU A 94 -23.60 0.49 6.32
C LEU A 94 -24.90 0.84 5.56
N ASP A 95 -25.84 -0.10 5.45
CA ASP A 95 -27.16 0.12 4.84
C ASP A 95 -27.98 1.16 5.64
N ARG A 96 -27.88 1.15 6.99
CA ARG A 96 -28.53 2.17 7.81
C ARG A 96 -27.89 3.55 7.65
N ALA A 97 -26.56 3.59 7.50
CA ALA A 97 -25.82 4.85 7.35
C ALA A 97 -25.98 5.47 5.95
N ALA A 98 -26.18 4.65 4.92
CA ALA A 98 -26.28 5.05 3.53
C ALA A 98 -27.38 4.23 2.81
N PRO A 99 -28.69 4.43 3.17
CA PRO A 99 -29.79 3.62 2.64
C PRO A 99 -29.99 3.77 1.14
N ASP A 100 -29.68 4.94 0.59
CA ASP A 100 -29.95 5.29 -0.80
C ASP A 100 -28.67 5.32 -1.68
N ASN A 101 -27.51 5.01 -1.11
CA ASN A 101 -26.23 5.12 -1.78
C ASN A 101 -25.41 3.82 -1.71
N PRO A 102 -24.82 3.36 -2.81
CA PRO A 102 -23.79 2.32 -2.74
C PRO A 102 -22.59 2.87 -1.97
N LEU A 103 -22.11 2.09 -1.01
CA LEU A 103 -21.07 2.49 -0.08
C LEU A 103 -20.00 1.40 0.03
N VAL A 104 -18.74 1.83 -0.01
CA VAL A 104 -17.59 1.01 0.37
C VAL A 104 -16.82 1.66 1.50
N VAL A 105 -16.47 0.85 2.51
CA VAL A 105 -15.53 1.22 3.59
C VAL A 105 -14.27 0.41 3.40
N GLN A 106 -13.20 1.07 3.00
CA GLN A 106 -11.88 0.47 2.84
C GLN A 106 -11.13 0.47 4.17
N TYR A 107 -10.53 -0.66 4.50
CA TYR A 107 -9.64 -0.76 5.66
C TYR A 107 -8.34 0.02 5.43
N GLN A 108 -7.70 0.40 6.53
CA GLN A 108 -6.45 1.17 6.52
C GLN A 108 -5.33 0.47 5.73
N SER A 109 -5.30 -0.86 5.75
CA SER A 109 -4.31 -1.64 5.01
C SER A 109 -4.47 -1.58 3.49
N GLY A 110 -5.67 -1.22 2.98
CA GLY A 110 -5.98 -1.27 1.56
C GLY A 110 -6.32 -2.67 1.00
N HIS A 111 -6.10 -3.72 1.77
CA HIS A 111 -6.26 -5.13 1.35
C HIS A 111 -7.64 -5.71 1.57
N MET A 112 -8.51 -5.02 2.32
CA MET A 112 -9.84 -5.49 2.68
C MET A 112 -10.82 -4.35 2.83
N GLY A 113 -12.11 -4.66 2.79
CA GLY A 113 -13.15 -3.68 2.99
C GLY A 113 -14.53 -4.28 3.10
N ILE A 114 -15.51 -3.41 3.28
CA ILE A 114 -16.91 -3.78 3.44
C ILE A 114 -17.73 -2.98 2.44
N PHE A 115 -18.53 -3.67 1.67
CA PHE A 115 -19.53 -3.11 0.77
C PHE A 115 -20.91 -3.21 1.42
N ASN A 116 -21.73 -2.17 1.30
CA ASN A 116 -23.13 -2.28 1.70
C ASN A 116 -23.95 -3.08 0.67
N SER A 117 -25.21 -3.37 0.98
CA SER A 117 -26.07 -4.19 0.11
C SER A 117 -26.29 -3.57 -1.26
N ALA A 118 -26.43 -2.24 -1.35
CA ALA A 118 -26.57 -1.53 -2.62
C ALA A 118 -25.31 -1.67 -3.49
N ALA A 119 -24.12 -1.55 -2.90
CA ALA A 119 -22.84 -1.73 -3.57
C ALA A 119 -22.67 -3.18 -4.07
N MET A 120 -22.93 -4.17 -3.20
CA MET A 120 -22.84 -5.58 -3.57
C MET A 120 -23.73 -5.92 -4.77
N LYS A 121 -24.99 -5.40 -4.78
CA LYS A 121 -25.91 -5.58 -5.89
C LYS A 121 -25.36 -5.02 -7.21
N LEU A 122 -24.79 -3.81 -7.20
CA LEU A 122 -24.19 -3.20 -8.39
C LEU A 122 -22.95 -3.96 -8.89
N LEU A 123 -22.18 -4.54 -7.97
CA LEU A 123 -20.99 -5.34 -8.28
C LEU A 123 -21.30 -6.79 -8.63
N GLY A 124 -22.60 -7.19 -8.65
CA GLY A 124 -23.03 -8.54 -8.99
C GLY A 124 -22.60 -9.60 -7.96
N VAL A 125 -22.45 -9.21 -6.69
CA VAL A 125 -22.09 -10.12 -5.59
C VAL A 125 -23.36 -10.69 -4.97
N ALA A 126 -23.53 -12.00 -5.06
CA ALA A 126 -24.68 -12.75 -4.58
C ALA A 126 -24.25 -14.00 -3.78
N ALA A 127 -25.23 -14.76 -3.28
CA ALA A 127 -24.98 -15.96 -2.48
C ALA A 127 -24.21 -17.04 -3.23
N ASP A 128 -24.32 -17.11 -4.55
CA ASP A 128 -23.65 -18.08 -5.42
C ASP A 128 -22.34 -17.57 -6.03
N THR A 129 -21.97 -16.31 -5.79
CA THR A 129 -20.72 -15.74 -6.30
C THR A 129 -19.52 -16.47 -5.68
N LYS A 130 -18.69 -17.09 -6.53
CA LYS A 130 -17.45 -17.75 -6.06
C LYS A 130 -16.36 -16.73 -5.80
N PRO A 131 -15.56 -16.88 -4.73
CA PRO A 131 -14.37 -16.08 -4.54
C PRO A 131 -13.38 -16.23 -5.70
N LEU A 132 -12.64 -15.16 -5.98
CA LEU A 132 -11.51 -15.18 -6.90
C LEU A 132 -10.31 -15.92 -6.26
N GLU A 133 -9.39 -16.39 -7.08
CA GLU A 133 -8.13 -16.96 -6.57
C GLU A 133 -7.38 -15.93 -5.72
N GLY A 134 -6.99 -16.33 -4.52
CA GLY A 134 -6.31 -15.44 -3.56
C GLY A 134 -7.22 -14.39 -2.92
N GLY A 135 -8.55 -14.53 -3.01
CA GLY A 135 -9.51 -13.63 -2.39
C GLY A 135 -10.51 -14.34 -1.49
N VAL A 136 -11.24 -13.57 -0.67
CA VAL A 136 -12.28 -14.06 0.23
C VAL A 136 -13.53 -13.19 0.14
N ILE A 137 -14.69 -13.85 0.06
CA ILE A 137 -16.01 -13.24 0.28
C ILE A 137 -16.60 -13.88 1.54
N GLU A 138 -16.68 -13.11 2.63
CA GLU A 138 -17.23 -13.61 3.88
C GLU A 138 -18.75 -13.83 3.75
N ARG A 139 -19.23 -14.91 4.38
CA ARG A 139 -20.66 -15.28 4.35
C ARG A 139 -21.20 -15.53 5.75
N ASN A 140 -22.46 -15.21 5.94
CA ASN A 140 -23.19 -15.60 7.14
C ASN A 140 -23.58 -17.10 7.10
N ALA A 141 -24.25 -17.57 8.17
CA ALA A 141 -24.69 -18.96 8.29
C ALA A 141 -25.65 -19.40 7.17
N ASP A 142 -26.40 -18.46 6.59
CA ASP A 142 -27.37 -18.71 5.50
C ASP A 142 -26.72 -18.68 4.12
N GLY A 143 -25.41 -18.45 4.06
CA GLY A 143 -24.64 -18.37 2.82
C GLY A 143 -24.68 -17.00 2.12
N ALA A 144 -25.37 -16.00 2.66
CA ALA A 144 -25.40 -14.66 2.12
C ALA A 144 -24.09 -13.91 2.39
N PRO A 145 -23.57 -13.10 1.43
CA PRO A 145 -22.40 -12.27 1.68
C PRO A 145 -22.64 -11.26 2.80
N THR A 146 -21.68 -11.12 3.72
CA THR A 146 -21.73 -10.13 4.81
C THR A 146 -21.35 -8.71 4.39
N GLY A 147 -20.86 -8.57 3.17
CA GLY A 147 -20.26 -7.35 2.63
C GLY A 147 -18.74 -7.29 2.80
N TYR A 148 -18.18 -8.04 3.75
CA TYR A 148 -16.73 -8.09 3.96
C TYR A 148 -16.02 -8.94 2.91
N MET A 149 -14.94 -8.38 2.36
CA MET A 149 -14.10 -9.04 1.35
C MET A 149 -12.63 -8.75 1.61
N GLU A 150 -11.77 -9.69 1.19
CA GLU A 150 -10.32 -9.60 1.36
C GLU A 150 -9.58 -9.82 0.04
N GLU A 151 -8.39 -9.24 -0.02
CA GLU A 151 -7.35 -9.44 -1.03
C GLU A 151 -7.90 -9.31 -2.47
N THR A 152 -7.69 -10.32 -3.31
CA THR A 152 -8.06 -10.26 -4.75
C THR A 152 -9.54 -9.94 -4.94
N ASP A 153 -10.46 -10.48 -4.12
CA ASP A 153 -11.88 -10.15 -4.20
C ASP A 153 -12.17 -8.69 -3.88
N PHE A 154 -11.58 -8.15 -2.82
CA PHE A 154 -11.77 -6.75 -2.46
C PHE A 154 -11.17 -5.82 -3.51
N VAL A 155 -9.91 -6.02 -3.85
CA VAL A 155 -9.17 -5.15 -4.78
C VAL A 155 -9.81 -5.11 -6.16
N THR A 156 -10.17 -6.27 -6.72
CA THR A 156 -10.81 -6.36 -8.05
C THR A 156 -12.17 -5.68 -8.08
N ARG A 157 -12.98 -5.85 -7.03
CA ARG A 157 -14.29 -5.20 -6.96
C ARG A 157 -14.18 -3.71 -6.73
N LEU A 158 -13.21 -3.27 -5.93
CA LEU A 158 -12.93 -1.84 -5.74
C LEU A 158 -12.54 -1.16 -7.06
N GLN A 159 -11.75 -1.83 -7.91
CA GLN A 159 -11.40 -1.35 -9.25
C GLN A 159 -12.61 -1.23 -10.19
N SER A 160 -13.67 -2.01 -9.94
CA SER A 160 -14.93 -1.95 -10.72
C SER A 160 -15.85 -0.81 -10.27
N VAL A 161 -15.52 -0.12 -9.17
CA VAL A 161 -16.31 1.04 -8.70
C VAL A 161 -15.96 2.25 -9.56
N PRO A 162 -16.96 3.07 -9.98
CA PRO A 162 -16.71 4.22 -10.85
C PRO A 162 -15.71 5.20 -10.26
N MET A 163 -14.76 5.63 -11.07
CA MET A 163 -13.80 6.67 -10.67
C MET A 163 -14.50 8.00 -10.46
N PRO A 164 -14.06 8.83 -9.50
CA PRO A 164 -14.54 10.18 -9.33
C PRO A 164 -14.35 11.04 -10.59
N ASP A 165 -15.11 12.14 -10.70
CA ASP A 165 -14.97 13.12 -11.78
C ASP A 165 -13.51 13.54 -12.00
N GLY A 166 -13.07 13.57 -13.27
CA GLY A 166 -11.67 13.83 -13.63
C GLY A 166 -11.16 15.19 -13.15
N LYS A 167 -12.01 16.24 -13.07
CA LYS A 167 -11.58 17.54 -12.53
C LYS A 167 -11.36 17.47 -11.02
N LYS A 168 -12.23 16.75 -10.29
CA LYS A 168 -12.05 16.52 -8.85
C LYS A 168 -10.76 15.72 -8.61
N LEU A 169 -10.48 14.68 -9.40
CA LEU A 169 -9.26 13.89 -9.32
C LEU A 169 -8.00 14.72 -9.58
N LEU A 170 -7.99 15.57 -10.61
CA LEU A 170 -6.85 16.45 -10.88
C LEU A 170 -6.59 17.42 -9.71
N GLY A 171 -7.65 18.01 -9.15
CA GLY A 171 -7.53 18.86 -7.96
C GLY A 171 -7.03 18.12 -6.72
N ALA A 172 -7.49 16.89 -6.53
CA ALA A 172 -7.04 16.02 -5.45
C ALA A 172 -5.57 15.57 -5.64
N PHE A 173 -5.16 15.32 -6.88
CA PHE A 173 -3.76 15.00 -7.20
C PHE A 173 -2.80 16.16 -6.89
N ASP A 174 -3.20 17.40 -7.15
CA ASP A 174 -2.40 18.55 -6.74
C ASP A 174 -2.23 18.62 -5.22
N ARG A 175 -3.31 18.35 -4.46
CA ARG A 175 -3.25 18.29 -3.00
C ARG A 175 -2.34 17.15 -2.50
N ALA A 176 -2.34 16.02 -3.19
CA ALA A 176 -1.43 14.93 -2.87
C ALA A 176 0.04 15.35 -3.09
N GLN A 177 0.37 16.00 -4.22
CA GLN A 177 1.71 16.52 -4.44
C GLN A 177 2.14 17.49 -3.32
N GLU A 178 1.27 18.43 -2.92
CA GLU A 178 1.55 19.36 -1.81
C GLU A 178 1.78 18.61 -0.47
N LEU A 179 1.02 17.55 -0.20
CA LEU A 179 1.23 16.71 0.97
C LEU A 179 2.63 16.09 0.98
N TYR A 180 3.08 15.52 -0.16
CA TYR A 180 4.42 14.95 -0.27
C TYR A 180 5.51 16.02 -0.12
N PHE A 181 5.36 17.17 -0.79
CA PHE A 181 6.31 18.29 -0.64
C PHE A 181 6.39 18.81 0.79
N SER A 182 5.27 18.90 1.51
CA SER A 182 5.27 19.32 2.92
C SER A 182 6.06 18.38 3.84
N ASN A 183 6.31 17.14 3.38
CA ASN A 183 7.13 16.14 4.06
C ASN A 183 8.53 15.98 3.41
N GLY A 184 8.93 16.90 2.54
CA GLY A 184 10.25 16.94 1.92
C GLY A 184 10.48 15.90 0.81
N ILE A 185 9.43 15.27 0.28
CA ILE A 185 9.50 14.26 -0.78
C ILE A 185 9.35 14.96 -2.13
N VAL A 186 10.30 14.76 -3.03
CA VAL A 186 10.33 15.39 -4.38
C VAL A 186 10.24 14.40 -5.53
N MET A 187 10.33 13.10 -5.26
CA MET A 187 10.06 12.02 -6.21
C MET A 187 9.09 11.05 -5.54
N MET A 188 7.98 10.79 -6.21
CA MET A 188 6.86 10.00 -5.70
C MET A 188 6.72 8.71 -6.49
N GLN A 189 5.96 7.75 -5.95
CA GLN A 189 5.69 6.51 -6.64
C GLN A 189 4.19 6.28 -6.82
N GLU A 190 3.82 5.69 -7.98
CA GLU A 190 2.60 4.92 -8.13
C GLU A 190 2.97 3.46 -8.10
N GLY A 191 2.78 2.84 -6.93
CA GLY A 191 3.24 1.48 -6.64
C GLY A 191 2.34 0.38 -7.21
N LEU A 192 1.17 0.74 -7.78
CA LEU A 192 0.26 -0.19 -8.45
C LEU A 192 -0.56 0.53 -9.52
N GLY A 193 0.02 0.70 -10.70
CA GLY A 193 -0.64 1.30 -11.85
C GLY A 193 -1.61 0.33 -12.51
N VAL A 194 -2.88 0.34 -12.13
CA VAL A 194 -3.93 -0.45 -12.82
C VAL A 194 -4.39 0.27 -14.08
N LYS A 195 -4.98 -0.46 -15.02
CA LYS A 195 -5.38 0.09 -16.34
C LYS A 195 -6.33 1.28 -16.21
N GLU A 196 -7.19 1.28 -15.23
CA GLU A 196 -8.20 2.31 -14.93
C GLU A 196 -7.58 3.65 -14.51
N LEU A 197 -6.34 3.64 -14.00
CA LEU A 197 -5.60 4.87 -13.64
C LEU A 197 -4.88 5.52 -14.81
N LEU A 198 -4.68 4.81 -15.93
CA LEU A 198 -3.97 5.37 -17.08
C LEU A 198 -4.58 6.67 -17.61
N PRO A 199 -5.92 6.82 -17.76
CA PRO A 199 -6.53 8.09 -18.16
C PRO A 199 -6.24 9.26 -17.21
N LEU A 200 -6.10 9.01 -15.89
CA LEU A 200 -5.70 10.03 -14.93
C LEU A 200 -4.30 10.56 -15.27
N TYR A 201 -3.32 9.67 -15.47
CA TYR A 201 -1.94 10.08 -15.80
C TYR A 201 -1.84 10.77 -17.17
N GLN A 202 -2.62 10.31 -18.15
CA GLN A 202 -2.73 11.02 -19.44
C GLN A 202 -3.32 12.41 -19.27
N GLY A 203 -4.36 12.57 -18.45
CA GLY A 203 -4.96 13.86 -18.11
C GLY A 203 -4.01 14.80 -17.38
N ILE A 204 -3.25 14.29 -16.40
CA ILE A 204 -2.20 15.04 -15.69
C ILE A 204 -1.13 15.52 -16.68
N ALA A 205 -0.68 14.65 -17.59
CA ALA A 205 0.30 14.97 -18.59
C ALA A 205 -0.20 16.05 -19.54
N ALA A 206 -1.40 15.88 -20.10
CA ALA A 206 -2.01 16.85 -21.01
C ALA A 206 -2.23 18.22 -20.37
N ALA A 207 -2.56 18.25 -19.08
CA ALA A 207 -2.76 19.49 -18.33
C ALA A 207 -1.45 20.14 -17.83
N GLY A 208 -0.29 19.50 -17.99
CA GLY A 208 1.00 20.00 -17.49
C GLY A 208 1.05 20.20 -15.98
N ARG A 209 0.33 19.37 -15.19
CA ARG A 209 0.10 19.62 -13.74
C ARG A 209 1.08 18.89 -12.82
N LEU A 210 2.05 18.17 -13.37
CA LEU A 210 3.01 17.46 -12.55
C LEU A 210 4.10 18.43 -12.05
N LYS A 211 4.23 18.52 -10.73
CA LYS A 211 5.22 19.40 -10.06
C LYS A 211 6.47 18.63 -9.65
N ALA A 212 6.37 17.30 -9.53
CA ALA A 212 7.45 16.39 -9.14
C ALA A 212 7.56 15.23 -10.13
N ASP A 213 8.65 14.46 -10.03
CA ASP A 213 8.77 13.19 -10.74
C ASP A 213 7.90 12.11 -10.08
N VAL A 214 7.15 11.36 -10.89
CA VAL A 214 6.39 10.19 -10.47
C VAL A 214 6.86 8.97 -11.23
N VAL A 215 7.25 7.92 -10.49
CA VAL A 215 7.65 6.63 -11.06
C VAL A 215 6.49 5.65 -10.91
N ILE A 216 6.01 5.14 -12.04
CA ILE A 216 4.83 4.26 -12.08
C ILE A 216 5.28 2.81 -12.27
N TYR A 217 4.72 1.92 -11.46
CA TYR A 217 4.85 0.47 -11.57
C TYR A 217 3.48 -0.14 -11.84
N PRO A 218 3.10 -0.32 -13.12
CA PRO A 218 1.84 -0.99 -13.44
C PRO A 218 1.86 -2.45 -13.02
N ASP A 219 0.67 -3.03 -12.85
CA ASP A 219 0.53 -4.47 -12.80
C ASP A 219 0.90 -5.09 -14.17
N LEU A 220 1.07 -6.42 -14.19
CA LEU A 220 1.47 -7.14 -15.41
C LEU A 220 0.46 -6.99 -16.56
N ALA A 221 -0.84 -6.89 -16.22
CA ALA A 221 -1.91 -6.79 -17.23
C ALA A 221 -1.97 -5.39 -17.86
N ALA A 222 -1.64 -4.34 -17.10
CA ALA A 222 -1.64 -2.96 -17.57
C ALA A 222 -0.32 -2.54 -18.24
N TYR A 223 0.77 -3.30 -18.05
CA TYR A 223 2.11 -2.89 -18.46
C TYR A 223 2.20 -2.39 -19.92
N GLU A 224 1.66 -3.14 -20.90
CA GLU A 224 1.82 -2.77 -22.31
C GLU A 224 1.10 -1.43 -22.61
N ALA A 225 -0.06 -1.19 -22.02
CA ALA A 225 -0.78 0.08 -22.19
C ALA A 225 0.00 1.28 -21.60
N TYR A 226 0.62 1.08 -20.43
CA TYR A 226 1.48 2.10 -19.82
C TYR A 226 2.78 2.31 -20.62
N ALA A 227 3.38 1.24 -21.13
CA ALA A 227 4.60 1.33 -21.94
C ALA A 227 4.38 2.05 -23.27
N GLU A 228 3.20 1.92 -23.87
CA GLU A 228 2.80 2.69 -25.05
C GLU A 228 2.57 4.16 -24.72
N ALA A 229 1.87 4.45 -23.63
CA ALA A 229 1.55 5.81 -23.21
C ALA A 229 2.76 6.58 -22.64
N ILE A 230 3.67 5.90 -21.97
CA ILE A 230 4.86 6.45 -21.29
C ILE A 230 6.09 5.64 -21.73
N PRO A 231 6.59 5.84 -22.96
CA PRO A 231 7.62 4.95 -23.54
C PRO A 231 8.96 4.95 -22.79
N ALA A 232 9.33 6.03 -22.13
CA ALA A 232 10.55 6.11 -21.30
C ALA A 232 10.35 7.10 -20.16
N ARG A 233 10.28 8.40 -20.50
CA ARG A 233 10.02 9.51 -19.59
C ARG A 233 9.21 10.56 -20.32
N LEU A 234 8.06 10.91 -19.75
CA LEU A 234 7.17 11.94 -20.27
C LEU A 234 7.25 13.18 -19.37
N SER A 235 7.82 14.28 -19.86
CA SER A 235 7.84 15.56 -19.15
C SER A 235 6.44 16.16 -19.10
N CYS A 236 6.06 16.69 -17.93
CA CYS A 236 4.70 17.15 -17.67
C CYS A 236 4.71 18.22 -16.58
N GLY A 237 4.62 19.48 -16.99
CA GLY A 237 4.85 20.60 -16.08
C GLY A 237 6.32 20.71 -15.70
N SER A 238 6.64 20.89 -14.40
CA SER A 238 8.01 20.91 -13.88
C SER A 238 8.55 19.53 -13.50
N GLY A 239 7.68 18.50 -13.43
CA GLY A 239 8.03 17.11 -13.16
C GLY A 239 7.93 16.20 -14.38
N SER A 240 8.00 14.91 -14.17
CA SER A 240 7.88 13.89 -15.21
C SER A 240 7.21 12.60 -14.72
N LEU A 241 6.55 11.90 -15.64
CA LEU A 241 6.14 10.52 -15.48
C LEU A 241 7.25 9.61 -16.00
N LYS A 242 7.55 8.54 -15.27
CA LYS A 242 8.51 7.53 -15.68
C LYS A 242 7.94 6.14 -15.40
N LEU A 243 8.06 5.25 -16.37
CA LEU A 243 7.78 3.84 -16.15
C LEU A 243 8.97 3.20 -15.44
N GLY A 244 8.76 2.68 -14.20
CA GLY A 244 9.83 2.11 -13.37
C GLY A 244 10.06 0.64 -13.63
N GLY A 245 8.97 -0.10 -13.85
CA GLY A 245 8.99 -1.55 -14.00
C GLY A 245 7.57 -2.11 -13.90
N VAL A 246 7.39 -3.21 -13.17
CA VAL A 246 6.08 -3.84 -12.94
C VAL A 246 5.90 -4.21 -11.47
N LYS A 247 4.66 -4.33 -11.02
CA LYS A 247 4.25 -4.68 -9.65
C LYS A 247 3.47 -5.99 -9.63
N LEU A 248 3.73 -6.80 -8.61
CA LEU A 248 2.92 -7.96 -8.24
C LEU A 248 2.61 -7.94 -6.73
N ILE A 249 1.44 -8.43 -6.34
CA ILE A 249 1.06 -8.65 -4.94
C ILE A 249 1.08 -10.16 -4.70
N SER A 250 1.90 -10.64 -3.75
CA SER A 250 2.07 -12.07 -3.50
C SER A 250 1.34 -12.58 -2.26
N ASP A 251 1.06 -11.70 -1.30
CA ASP A 251 0.29 -12.02 -0.08
C ASP A 251 -0.42 -10.78 0.46
N GLY A 252 -1.09 -10.92 1.59
CA GLY A 252 -1.82 -9.84 2.24
C GLY A 252 -1.09 -9.14 3.37
N SER A 253 -1.83 -8.59 4.34
CA SER A 253 -1.32 -7.74 5.41
C SER A 253 -1.16 -8.49 6.74
N PRO A 254 -0.08 -8.24 7.54
CA PRO A 254 0.16 -8.95 8.78
C PRO A 254 -0.83 -8.57 9.90
N GLN A 255 -1.26 -7.30 9.97
CA GLN A 255 -2.27 -6.85 10.93
C GLN A 255 -3.67 -7.41 10.60
N GLY A 256 -3.95 -7.66 9.33
CA GLY A 256 -5.17 -8.30 8.85
C GLY A 256 -5.13 -9.82 8.89
N ARG A 257 -4.00 -10.43 9.30
CA ARG A 257 -3.77 -11.88 9.35
C ARG A 257 -3.82 -12.58 7.99
N THR A 258 -3.64 -11.85 6.89
CA THR A 258 -3.63 -12.39 5.51
C THR A 258 -2.22 -12.52 4.93
N ALA A 259 -1.18 -11.99 5.61
CA ALA A 259 0.21 -12.23 5.24
C ALA A 259 0.55 -13.72 5.31
N TRP A 260 1.20 -14.26 4.26
CA TRP A 260 1.48 -15.69 4.14
C TRP A 260 2.73 -16.12 4.90
N MET A 261 2.48 -16.83 6.00
CA MET A 261 3.47 -17.19 7.01
C MET A 261 3.97 -18.64 6.89
N ARG A 262 5.18 -18.91 7.35
CA ARG A 262 5.72 -20.27 7.51
C ARG A 262 5.11 -21.00 8.71
N THR A 263 4.72 -20.25 9.73
CA THR A 263 4.16 -20.77 10.98
C THR A 263 2.83 -20.13 11.29
N PRO A 264 1.91 -20.85 11.96
CA PRO A 264 0.57 -20.35 12.23
C PRO A 264 0.53 -19.00 12.97
N TYR A 265 -0.52 -18.25 12.72
CA TYR A 265 -0.94 -17.15 13.57
C TYR A 265 -1.32 -17.66 14.95
N LEU A 266 -1.37 -16.77 15.94
CA LEU A 266 -1.81 -17.10 17.28
C LEU A 266 -3.31 -16.84 17.45
N ASP A 267 -3.99 -17.71 18.20
CA ASP A 267 -5.36 -17.51 18.67
C ASP A 267 -5.44 -16.46 19.79
N GLU A 268 -6.63 -16.14 20.26
CA GLU A 268 -6.85 -15.19 21.36
C GLU A 268 -6.19 -15.61 22.69
N SER A 269 -5.88 -16.90 22.86
CA SER A 269 -5.17 -17.42 24.03
C SER A 269 -3.64 -17.42 23.88
N GLY A 270 -3.12 -16.91 22.77
CA GLY A 270 -1.69 -16.84 22.46
C GLY A 270 -1.08 -18.18 22.03
N ARG A 271 -1.90 -19.16 21.61
CA ARG A 271 -1.45 -20.45 21.06
C ARG A 271 -1.59 -20.43 19.54
N PRO A 272 -0.81 -21.26 18.81
CA PRO A 272 -1.03 -21.43 17.37
C PRO A 272 -2.48 -21.81 17.06
N GLU A 273 -3.04 -21.21 16.00
CA GLU A 273 -4.36 -21.54 15.49
C GLU A 273 -4.50 -23.05 15.31
N SER A 274 -5.62 -23.63 15.79
CA SER A 274 -5.84 -25.07 15.85
C SER A 274 -5.94 -25.73 14.48
N ASP A 275 -6.34 -24.98 13.45
CA ASP A 275 -6.40 -25.40 12.05
C ASP A 275 -5.08 -25.16 11.29
N GLY A 276 -4.06 -24.61 11.98
CA GLY A 276 -2.78 -24.30 11.39
C GLY A 276 -2.79 -23.09 10.45
N TYR A 277 -3.74 -22.16 10.61
CA TYR A 277 -3.89 -21.00 9.74
C TYR A 277 -2.62 -20.12 9.68
N CYS A 278 -2.08 -19.97 8.48
CA CYS A 278 -0.84 -19.24 8.18
C CYS A 278 -1.03 -18.05 7.24
N GLY A 279 -2.26 -17.55 7.03
CA GLY A 279 -2.53 -16.67 5.90
C GLY A 279 -2.47 -17.46 4.58
N TYR A 280 -2.41 -16.75 3.47
CA TYR A 280 -2.46 -17.38 2.15
C TYR A 280 -1.79 -16.53 1.06
N PRO A 281 -1.35 -17.15 -0.06
CA PRO A 281 -0.84 -16.40 -1.20
C PRO A 281 -1.98 -15.72 -1.97
N SER A 282 -1.75 -14.49 -2.44
CA SER A 282 -2.70 -13.77 -3.31
C SER A 282 -2.60 -14.22 -4.78
N VAL A 283 -1.52 -14.92 -5.14
CA VAL A 283 -1.30 -15.47 -6.49
C VAL A 283 -0.66 -16.85 -6.38
N SER A 284 -0.84 -17.68 -7.41
CA SER A 284 -0.19 -18.99 -7.48
C SER A 284 1.33 -18.86 -7.63
N GLN A 285 2.07 -19.90 -7.25
CA GLN A 285 3.52 -19.96 -7.45
C GLN A 285 3.89 -19.80 -8.94
N GLU A 286 3.11 -20.40 -9.84
CA GLU A 286 3.30 -20.27 -11.28
C GLU A 286 3.16 -18.81 -11.75
N THR A 287 2.15 -18.08 -11.25
CA THR A 287 1.95 -16.66 -11.55
C THR A 287 3.15 -15.82 -11.09
N LEU A 288 3.67 -16.06 -9.89
CA LEU A 288 4.87 -15.39 -9.38
C LEU A 288 6.10 -15.66 -10.26
N GLU A 289 6.35 -16.92 -10.62
CA GLU A 289 7.46 -17.30 -11.50
C GLU A 289 7.34 -16.68 -12.90
N ASN A 290 6.14 -16.65 -13.46
CA ASN A 290 5.87 -16.01 -14.75
C ASN A 290 6.12 -14.50 -14.69
N ALA A 291 5.81 -13.83 -13.57
CA ALA A 291 6.12 -12.43 -13.36
C ALA A 291 7.65 -12.17 -13.35
N VAL A 292 8.41 -13.02 -12.66
CA VAL A 292 9.89 -12.94 -12.65
C VAL A 292 10.45 -13.16 -14.07
N ARG A 293 9.98 -14.18 -14.79
CA ARG A 293 10.40 -14.45 -16.19
C ARG A 293 10.07 -13.29 -17.12
N PHE A 294 8.87 -12.70 -16.97
CA PHE A 294 8.44 -11.55 -17.75
C PHE A 294 9.34 -10.35 -17.51
N ALA A 295 9.59 -10.00 -16.24
CA ALA A 295 10.45 -8.88 -15.87
C ALA A 295 11.88 -9.08 -16.36
N THR A 296 12.45 -10.26 -16.18
CA THR A 296 13.78 -10.64 -16.68
C THR A 296 13.86 -10.50 -18.20
N LYS A 297 12.91 -11.08 -18.95
CA LYS A 297 12.87 -11.01 -20.42
C LYS A 297 12.78 -9.57 -20.94
N LYS A 298 11.97 -8.73 -20.29
CA LYS A 298 11.77 -7.32 -20.65
C LYS A 298 12.84 -6.39 -20.07
N LYS A 299 13.74 -6.89 -19.22
CA LYS A 299 14.75 -6.10 -18.46
C LYS A 299 14.10 -5.02 -17.59
N LEU A 300 13.04 -5.37 -16.90
CA LEU A 300 12.26 -4.49 -16.01
C LEU A 300 12.60 -4.77 -14.57
N GLN A 301 12.52 -3.75 -13.73
CA GLN A 301 12.49 -3.94 -12.29
C GLN A 301 11.13 -4.52 -11.88
N LEU A 302 11.14 -5.63 -11.13
CA LEU A 302 9.94 -6.22 -10.55
C LEU A 302 9.84 -5.81 -9.09
N LEU A 303 8.73 -5.21 -8.69
CA LEU A 303 8.34 -4.95 -7.32
C LEU A 303 7.34 -6.02 -6.88
N VAL A 304 7.66 -6.79 -5.84
CA VAL A 304 6.75 -7.80 -5.29
C VAL A 304 6.40 -7.45 -3.85
N HIS A 305 5.10 -7.30 -3.58
CA HIS A 305 4.58 -7.18 -2.23
C HIS A 305 4.76 -8.52 -1.50
N CYS A 306 5.54 -8.54 -0.44
CA CYS A 306 5.80 -9.70 0.40
C CYS A 306 5.84 -9.26 1.87
N ASN A 307 4.80 -9.57 2.63
CA ASN A 307 4.75 -9.31 4.07
C ASN A 307 5.21 -10.52 4.87
N GLY A 308 4.69 -11.71 4.55
CA GLY A 308 4.99 -12.93 5.25
C GLY A 308 6.33 -13.57 4.86
N ASP A 309 6.92 -14.29 5.78
CA ASP A 309 8.18 -15.00 5.56
C ASP A 309 8.06 -16.16 4.54
N ARG A 310 6.87 -16.75 4.37
CA ARG A 310 6.62 -17.74 3.32
C ARG A 310 6.53 -17.07 1.94
N ALA A 311 5.85 -15.92 1.83
CA ALA A 311 5.80 -15.15 0.60
C ALA A 311 7.20 -14.70 0.17
N ALA A 312 8.01 -14.22 1.14
CA ALA A 312 9.42 -13.86 0.91
C ALA A 312 10.24 -15.05 0.41
N GLU A 313 10.08 -16.24 1.02
CA GLU A 313 10.75 -17.47 0.57
C GLU A 313 10.43 -17.79 -0.90
N LYS A 314 9.16 -17.73 -1.27
CA LYS A 314 8.69 -18.05 -2.63
C LYS A 314 9.21 -17.07 -3.67
N PHE A 315 9.26 -15.79 -3.33
CA PHE A 315 9.85 -14.79 -4.22
C PHE A 315 11.36 -14.96 -4.38
N ILE A 316 12.08 -15.22 -3.27
CA ILE A 316 13.52 -15.49 -3.32
C ILE A 316 13.82 -16.73 -4.18
N GLU A 317 13.05 -17.82 -4.02
CA GLU A 317 13.18 -19.02 -4.85
C GLU A 317 12.97 -18.73 -6.34
N ALA A 318 11.91 -17.95 -6.67
CA ALA A 318 11.61 -17.59 -8.05
C ALA A 318 12.75 -16.75 -8.70
N GLU A 319 13.28 -15.76 -7.97
CA GLU A 319 14.41 -14.94 -8.46
C GLU A 319 15.71 -15.74 -8.62
N ILE A 320 16.02 -16.66 -7.70
CA ILE A 320 17.20 -17.53 -7.84
C ILE A 320 17.09 -18.41 -9.09
N ASN A 321 15.87 -18.92 -9.39
CA ASN A 321 15.67 -19.86 -10.50
C ASN A 321 15.52 -19.17 -11.86
N TYR A 322 14.93 -17.97 -11.91
CA TYR A 322 14.48 -17.36 -13.17
C TYR A 322 14.83 -15.88 -13.34
N GLY A 323 15.33 -15.24 -12.28
CA GLY A 323 15.62 -13.81 -12.26
C GLY A 323 16.95 -13.43 -12.94
N ASP A 324 17.11 -12.14 -13.17
CA ASP A 324 18.37 -11.52 -13.57
C ASP A 324 18.73 -10.44 -12.54
N PRO A 325 19.84 -10.57 -11.80
CA PRO A 325 20.29 -9.55 -10.84
C PRO A 325 20.38 -8.13 -11.40
N ALA A 326 20.59 -8.00 -12.72
CA ALA A 326 20.68 -6.69 -13.37
C ALA A 326 19.34 -5.92 -13.37
N THR A 327 18.20 -6.61 -13.20
CA THR A 327 16.88 -5.97 -13.09
C THR A 327 16.64 -5.34 -11.71
N ARG A 328 17.46 -5.68 -10.71
CA ARG A 328 17.39 -5.15 -9.34
C ARG A 328 15.99 -5.31 -8.72
N PRO A 329 15.48 -6.54 -8.59
CA PRO A 329 14.13 -6.78 -8.06
C PRO A 329 13.99 -6.24 -6.63
N VAL A 330 12.78 -5.83 -6.27
CA VAL A 330 12.49 -5.22 -4.97
C VAL A 330 11.41 -6.03 -4.24
N MET A 331 11.70 -6.40 -2.99
CA MET A 331 10.73 -6.98 -2.06
C MET A 331 10.09 -5.85 -1.27
N ILE A 332 8.84 -5.52 -1.58
CA ILE A 332 8.08 -4.48 -0.88
C ILE A 332 7.58 -5.02 0.45
N HIS A 333 7.67 -4.21 1.47
CA HIS A 333 7.42 -4.41 2.91
C HIS A 333 8.47 -5.29 3.58
N ALA A 334 8.75 -6.50 3.09
CA ALA A 334 9.70 -7.44 3.71
C ALA A 334 9.47 -7.54 5.23
N GLN A 335 8.18 -7.50 5.65
CA GLN A 335 7.79 -7.18 7.02
C GLN A 335 8.24 -8.27 7.99
N LEU A 336 7.94 -9.53 7.68
CA LEU A 336 8.34 -10.69 8.49
C LEU A 336 9.49 -11.48 7.84
N LEU A 337 10.27 -10.84 6.97
CA LEU A 337 11.47 -11.44 6.38
C LEU A 337 12.39 -11.99 7.49
N GLY A 338 12.59 -13.30 7.50
CA GLY A 338 13.42 -13.97 8.49
C GLY A 338 14.91 -13.66 8.31
N THR A 339 15.64 -13.57 9.41
CA THR A 339 17.10 -13.37 9.35
C THR A 339 17.84 -14.52 8.68
N ASP A 340 17.26 -15.74 8.70
CA ASP A 340 17.72 -16.93 7.99
C ASP A 340 17.60 -16.81 6.47
N GLN A 341 16.68 -15.96 5.97
CA GLN A 341 16.45 -15.75 4.54
C GLN A 341 17.38 -14.71 3.92
N LEU A 342 18.06 -13.88 4.72
CA LEU A 342 18.86 -12.74 4.23
C LEU A 342 20.00 -13.13 3.29
N ASP A 343 20.67 -14.28 3.51
CA ASP A 343 21.73 -14.72 2.64
C ASP A 343 21.23 -15.18 1.26
N ALA A 344 20.06 -15.82 1.23
CA ALA A 344 19.40 -16.21 -0.01
C ALA A 344 18.88 -14.97 -0.76
N LEU A 345 18.26 -14.03 -0.06
CA LEU A 345 17.82 -12.73 -0.60
C LEU A 345 18.99 -11.97 -1.23
N LYS A 346 20.16 -11.92 -0.56
CA LYS A 346 21.37 -11.26 -1.10
C LYS A 346 21.87 -11.96 -2.37
N ARG A 347 21.86 -13.30 -2.41
CA ARG A 347 22.25 -14.06 -3.62
C ARG A 347 21.28 -13.82 -4.79
N ALA A 348 19.99 -13.65 -4.51
CA ALA A 348 18.98 -13.30 -5.50
C ALA A 348 19.04 -11.83 -5.94
N ALA A 349 19.96 -11.04 -5.35
CA ALA A 349 20.10 -9.59 -5.58
C ALA A 349 18.81 -8.78 -5.33
N ILE A 350 17.89 -9.29 -4.51
CA ILE A 350 16.65 -8.62 -4.15
C ILE A 350 16.96 -7.48 -3.17
N ILE A 351 16.39 -6.31 -3.42
CA ILE A 351 16.48 -5.13 -2.55
C ILE A 351 15.23 -5.12 -1.66
N PRO A 352 15.31 -5.35 -0.35
CA PRO A 352 14.14 -5.20 0.52
C PRO A 352 13.83 -3.72 0.73
N SER A 353 12.55 -3.37 0.59
CA SER A 353 12.03 -2.06 0.96
C SER A 353 11.16 -2.25 2.20
N PHE A 354 11.62 -1.79 3.36
CA PHE A 354 10.98 -2.07 4.62
C PHE A 354 9.93 -1.02 5.01
N PHE A 355 8.76 -1.48 5.45
CA PHE A 355 7.73 -0.63 6.05
C PHE A 355 7.91 -0.59 7.58
N VAL A 356 8.97 0.05 8.03
CA VAL A 356 9.40 0.01 9.44
C VAL A 356 8.42 0.64 10.42
N ALA A 357 7.56 1.59 9.99
CA ALA A 357 6.56 2.22 10.84
C ALA A 357 5.44 1.27 11.32
N HIS A 358 5.34 0.05 10.78
CA HIS A 358 4.51 -1.01 11.34
C HIS A 358 4.79 -1.27 12.83
N VAL A 359 6.03 -1.06 13.30
CA VAL A 359 6.36 -1.18 14.72
C VAL A 359 5.53 -0.19 15.54
N LEU A 360 5.48 1.08 15.11
CA LEU A 360 4.74 2.13 15.82
C LEU A 360 3.23 1.94 15.72
N HIS A 361 2.73 1.69 14.52
CA HIS A 361 1.28 1.71 14.26
C HIS A 361 0.57 0.41 14.66
N TRP A 362 1.24 -0.75 14.55
CA TRP A 362 0.65 -2.08 14.76
C TRP A 362 1.51 -3.04 15.58
N GLY A 363 2.55 -2.56 16.29
CA GLY A 363 3.44 -3.43 17.06
C GLY A 363 2.71 -4.31 18.05
N ASP A 364 1.76 -3.76 18.81
CA ASP A 364 0.94 -4.52 19.77
C ASP A 364 0.03 -5.54 19.07
N VAL A 365 -0.51 -5.21 17.90
CA VAL A 365 -1.29 -6.14 17.06
C VAL A 365 -0.41 -7.30 16.58
N HIS A 366 0.83 -7.00 16.19
CA HIS A 366 1.78 -8.02 15.76
C HIS A 366 2.17 -8.95 16.91
N ILE A 367 2.31 -8.43 18.15
CA ILE A 367 2.55 -9.28 19.33
C ILE A 367 1.38 -10.25 19.54
N LYS A 368 0.13 -9.79 19.38
CA LYS A 368 -1.05 -10.65 19.46
C LYS A 368 -1.07 -11.71 18.36
N ASN A 369 -0.77 -11.31 17.11
CA ASN A 369 -0.86 -12.17 15.94
C ASN A 369 0.26 -13.22 15.88
N PHE A 370 1.47 -12.93 16.37
CA PHE A 370 2.68 -13.73 16.15
C PHE A 370 3.40 -14.13 17.45
N GLY A 371 3.09 -13.51 18.57
CA GLY A 371 3.90 -13.56 19.79
C GLY A 371 5.09 -12.61 19.75
N PHE A 372 5.63 -12.28 20.92
CA PHE A 372 6.67 -11.25 21.08
C PHE A 372 7.93 -11.54 20.26
N GLU A 373 8.40 -12.79 20.22
CA GLU A 373 9.63 -13.15 19.52
C GLU A 373 9.58 -12.82 18.02
N ARG A 374 8.52 -13.25 17.32
CA ARG A 374 8.34 -12.96 15.89
C ARG A 374 8.06 -11.47 15.66
N ALA A 375 7.20 -10.85 16.47
CA ALA A 375 6.85 -9.46 16.35
C ALA A 375 8.05 -8.52 16.57
N SER A 376 8.95 -8.84 17.51
CA SER A 376 10.16 -8.05 17.75
C SER A 376 11.20 -8.15 16.64
N SER A 377 11.13 -9.18 15.79
CA SER A 377 12.05 -9.43 14.68
C SER A 377 11.62 -8.82 13.34
N ILE A 378 10.42 -8.23 13.25
CA ILE A 378 9.91 -7.63 11.99
C ILE A 378 10.87 -6.56 11.45
N SER A 379 10.91 -6.39 10.12
CA SER A 379 11.79 -5.44 9.44
C SER A 379 13.24 -5.51 9.96
N PRO A 380 14.02 -6.55 9.65
CA PRO A 380 15.32 -6.84 10.25
C PRO A 380 16.47 -5.96 9.72
N LEU A 381 16.33 -4.61 9.83
CA LEU A 381 17.24 -3.60 9.29
C LEU A 381 18.70 -3.81 9.70
N ARG A 382 18.94 -4.00 11.03
CA ARG A 382 20.30 -4.17 11.55
C ARG A 382 20.95 -5.44 11.00
N SER A 383 20.18 -6.51 10.81
CA SER A 383 20.68 -7.76 10.27
C SER A 383 21.00 -7.63 8.77
N ALA A 384 20.15 -6.92 8.02
CA ALA A 384 20.41 -6.59 6.62
C ALA A 384 21.66 -5.72 6.47
N LEU A 385 21.81 -4.68 7.29
CA LEU A 385 22.97 -3.79 7.30
C LEU A 385 24.28 -4.56 7.60
N LYS A 386 24.28 -5.46 8.60
CA LYS A 386 25.45 -6.30 8.93
C LYS A 386 25.87 -7.25 7.82
N LYS A 387 24.95 -7.57 6.91
CA LYS A 387 25.21 -8.42 5.74
C LYS A 387 25.49 -7.61 4.45
N ASP A 388 25.66 -6.29 4.56
CA ASP A 388 25.82 -5.37 3.42
C ASP A 388 24.72 -5.55 2.37
N ILE A 389 23.47 -5.69 2.82
CA ILE A 389 22.31 -5.71 1.96
C ILE A 389 21.82 -4.27 1.81
N LEU A 390 21.76 -3.80 0.56
CA LEU A 390 21.13 -2.53 0.23
C LEU A 390 19.62 -2.64 0.47
N PHE A 391 19.02 -1.67 1.18
CA PHE A 391 17.60 -1.60 1.42
C PHE A 391 17.07 -0.17 1.35
N THR A 392 15.76 -0.03 1.24
CA THR A 392 15.04 1.24 1.33
C THR A 392 14.00 1.20 2.46
N LEU A 393 13.50 2.39 2.84
CA LEU A 393 12.45 2.55 3.84
C LEU A 393 11.29 3.32 3.22
N HIS A 394 10.05 2.88 3.44
CA HIS A 394 8.86 3.53 2.91
C HIS A 394 7.73 3.62 3.95
N GLN A 395 6.68 4.36 3.63
CA GLN A 395 5.47 4.53 4.44
C GLN A 395 4.22 3.93 3.80
N ASP A 396 4.30 3.59 2.52
CA ASP A 396 3.17 3.03 1.77
C ASP A 396 1.93 3.95 1.76
N SER A 397 2.16 5.28 1.62
CA SER A 397 1.04 6.22 1.57
C SER A 397 0.01 5.86 0.48
N PRO A 398 -1.29 5.89 0.83
CA PRO A 398 -1.92 6.50 2.00
C PRO A 398 -2.18 5.56 3.18
N VAL A 399 -1.53 4.39 3.28
CA VAL A 399 -1.65 3.49 4.44
C VAL A 399 -1.29 4.24 5.72
N ILE A 400 -0.15 4.96 5.71
CA ILE A 400 0.14 6.02 6.68
C ILE A 400 0.56 7.29 5.94
N ARG A 401 0.68 8.40 6.66
CA ARG A 401 1.14 9.68 6.07
C ARG A 401 2.56 9.54 5.53
N PRO A 402 2.93 10.29 4.47
CA PRO A 402 4.27 10.22 3.87
C PRO A 402 5.33 10.95 4.72
N ASP A 403 5.42 10.64 6.02
CA ASP A 403 6.36 11.27 6.95
C ASP A 403 7.67 10.48 7.02
N MET A 404 8.69 10.96 6.28
CA MET A 404 10.01 10.34 6.26
C MET A 404 10.76 10.52 7.57
N THR A 405 10.44 11.53 8.38
CA THR A 405 11.06 11.72 9.70
C THR A 405 10.54 10.71 10.70
N GLU A 406 9.24 10.40 10.69
CA GLU A 406 8.66 9.30 11.46
C GLU A 406 9.26 7.95 11.01
N THR A 407 9.39 7.73 9.71
CA THR A 407 10.00 6.51 9.16
C THR A 407 11.44 6.31 9.66
N ILE A 408 12.26 7.37 9.64
CA ILE A 408 13.64 7.33 10.18
C ILE A 408 13.62 7.08 11.69
N TRP A 409 12.74 7.76 12.42
CA TRP A 409 12.59 7.55 13.86
C TRP A 409 12.20 6.11 14.20
N CYS A 410 11.23 5.52 13.50
CA CYS A 410 10.83 4.13 13.68
C CYS A 410 11.98 3.16 13.39
N ALA A 411 12.82 3.46 12.39
CA ALA A 411 13.97 2.63 12.05
C ALA A 411 15.04 2.61 13.17
N VAL A 412 15.18 3.69 13.92
CA VAL A 412 16.18 3.85 14.97
C VAL A 412 15.66 3.39 16.32
N GLU A 413 14.49 3.89 16.73
CA GLU A 413 13.95 3.70 18.08
C GLU A 413 13.21 2.37 18.25
N ARG A 414 12.50 1.91 17.21
CA ARG A 414 11.72 0.64 17.21
C ARG A 414 10.80 0.52 18.44
N LYS A 415 9.98 1.55 18.70
CA LYS A 415 9.00 1.59 19.80
C LYS A 415 7.57 1.55 19.24
N THR A 416 6.66 0.94 20.01
CA THR A 416 5.21 0.96 19.79
C THR A 416 4.58 2.15 20.47
#